data_9a2fd2d499cb463c9013166464840dd3
#
_entry.id   9a2fd2d499cb463c9013166464840dd3
#
_cell.length_a   1.000
_cell.length_b   1.000
_cell.length_c   1.000
_cell.angle_alpha   90.00
_cell.angle_beta   90.00
_cell.angle_gamma   90.00
#
_symmetry.space_group_name_H-M   'P 1'
#
loop_
_entity.id
_entity.type
_entity.pdbx_description
1 polymer ?
#
loop_
_entity_poly.entity_id
_entity_poly.type
_entity_poly.pdbx_seq_one_letter_code
_entity_poly.pdbx_strand_id
1 'polypeptide(L)'
;MNKVANSYAMDPVVDVPEYQLQQFQSLILKLFQCCQERMQYQCDRFQLPDAELRCLMLFGEERYLTAKGIALKMNVVKSRVSKIVDGLIKKKLIQRIKDPEDSRVSLLSLTPVGSEKLNEINEFLKDVHYQVLCQITPEQRKAVLTNLDILKASMEAVKEMMV
;
A
#
# COMPACT_ATOMS: atom_id res chain seq x y z
N MET A 1 38.26 -8.93 -3.62
CA MET A 1 38.28 -7.53 -4.10
C MET A 1 37.62 -7.49 -5.46
N ASN A 2 36.32 -7.20 -5.50
CA ASN A 2 35.63 -6.93 -6.76
C ASN A 2 34.85 -5.63 -6.55
N LYS A 3 35.40 -4.55 -7.14
CA LYS A 3 34.68 -3.30 -7.34
C LYS A 3 33.59 -3.56 -8.36
N VAL A 4 32.33 -3.61 -7.93
CA VAL A 4 31.20 -3.43 -8.85
C VAL A 4 31.21 -1.95 -9.22
N ALA A 5 31.70 -1.66 -10.43
CA ALA A 5 31.67 -0.34 -11.02
C ALA A 5 30.21 0.07 -11.18
N ASN A 6 29.82 1.12 -10.45
CA ASN A 6 28.53 1.77 -10.52
C ASN A 6 28.48 2.54 -11.86
N SER A 7 27.93 1.92 -12.90
CA SER A 7 27.76 2.50 -14.23
C SER A 7 26.36 3.11 -14.35
N TYR A 8 26.04 4.07 -13.50
CA TYR A 8 24.90 4.95 -13.74
C TYR A 8 25.46 6.26 -14.31
N ALA A 9 25.46 6.39 -15.63
CA ALA A 9 25.68 7.67 -16.29
C ALA A 9 24.45 8.57 -16.00
N MET A 10 24.45 9.22 -14.85
CA MET A 10 23.57 10.36 -14.58
C MET A 10 24.27 11.61 -15.11
N ASP A 11 23.49 12.50 -15.74
CA ASP A 11 23.93 13.84 -16.14
C ASP A 11 24.69 14.57 -15.00
N PRO A 12 25.76 15.31 -15.30
CA PRO A 12 26.78 15.72 -14.32
C PRO A 12 26.40 16.91 -13.43
N VAL A 13 25.13 17.12 -13.03
CA VAL A 13 24.76 18.38 -12.37
C VAL A 13 23.94 18.22 -11.07
N VAL A 14 23.75 17.04 -10.51
CA VAL A 14 23.09 16.97 -9.19
C VAL A 14 24.02 16.32 -8.16
N ASP A 15 24.92 17.15 -7.61
CA ASP A 15 25.66 16.76 -6.40
C ASP A 15 24.69 16.82 -5.20
N VAL A 16 24.36 15.66 -4.62
CA VAL A 16 23.55 15.57 -3.40
C VAL A 16 24.50 15.56 -2.19
N PRO A 17 24.51 16.61 -1.36
CA PRO A 17 25.35 16.63 -0.18
C PRO A 17 25.06 15.45 0.76
N GLU A 18 26.11 14.87 1.33
CA GLU A 18 26.03 13.70 2.21
C GLU A 18 25.02 13.90 3.38
N TYR A 19 24.97 15.09 3.97
CA TYR A 19 24.03 15.38 5.06
C TYR A 19 22.57 15.31 4.61
N GLN A 20 22.26 15.70 3.35
CA GLN A 20 20.89 15.60 2.80
C GLN A 20 20.52 14.15 2.56
N LEU A 21 21.44 13.34 2.04
CA LEU A 21 21.22 11.92 1.85
C LEU A 21 20.93 11.22 3.19
N GLN A 22 21.74 11.47 4.22
CA GLN A 22 21.54 10.91 5.56
C GLN A 22 20.22 11.35 6.18
N GLN A 23 19.87 12.63 6.05
CA GLN A 23 18.60 13.15 6.54
C GLN A 23 17.42 12.51 5.84
N PHE A 24 17.47 12.38 4.53
CA PHE A 24 16.44 11.71 3.72
C PHE A 24 16.25 10.26 4.15
N GLN A 25 17.34 9.48 4.24
CA GLN A 25 17.28 8.08 4.69
C GLN A 25 16.65 7.94 6.08
N SER A 26 17.06 8.79 7.01
CA SER A 26 16.52 8.81 8.38
C SER A 26 15.02 9.12 8.40
N LEU A 27 14.56 10.10 7.62
CA LEU A 27 13.15 10.47 7.54
C LEU A 27 12.30 9.37 6.92
N ILE A 28 12.75 8.76 5.81
CA ILE A 28 12.04 7.66 5.16
C ILE A 28 11.89 6.48 6.12
N LEU A 29 12.97 6.11 6.83
CA LEU A 29 12.92 5.00 7.80
C LEU A 29 11.92 5.27 8.92
N LYS A 30 11.92 6.48 9.50
CA LYS A 30 10.99 6.87 10.57
C LYS A 30 9.54 6.91 10.10
N LEU A 31 9.29 7.45 8.91
CA LEU A 31 7.94 7.45 8.31
C LEU A 31 7.43 6.02 8.09
N PHE A 32 8.29 5.14 7.57
CA PHE A 32 7.94 3.74 7.38
C PHE A 32 7.61 3.05 8.71
N GLN A 33 8.40 3.29 9.76
CA GLN A 33 8.13 2.75 11.09
C GLN A 33 6.78 3.22 11.63
N CYS A 34 6.47 4.53 11.57
CA CYS A 34 5.17 5.05 11.98
C CYS A 34 4.01 4.40 11.22
N CYS A 35 4.19 4.15 9.91
CA CYS A 35 3.18 3.45 9.10
C CYS A 35 3.00 1.99 9.53
N GLN A 36 4.08 1.29 9.89
CA GLN A 36 4.00 -0.09 10.39
C GLN A 36 3.30 -0.17 11.75
N GLU A 37 3.62 0.73 12.68
CA GLU A 37 2.98 0.79 14.00
C GLU A 37 1.48 1.06 13.88
N ARG A 38 1.09 1.99 13.01
CA ARG A 38 -0.31 2.24 12.70
C ARG A 38 -0.99 1.01 12.08
N MET A 39 -0.32 0.30 11.17
CA MET A 39 -0.86 -0.92 10.56
C MET A 39 -1.09 -2.01 11.62
N GLN A 40 -0.15 -2.18 12.56
CA GLN A 40 -0.32 -3.12 13.66
C GLN A 40 -1.54 -2.77 14.51
N TYR A 41 -1.69 -1.49 14.88
CA TYR A 41 -2.88 -1.02 15.60
C TYR A 41 -4.20 -1.33 14.84
N GLN A 42 -4.21 -1.13 13.51
CA GLN A 42 -5.37 -1.46 12.68
C GLN A 42 -5.68 -2.96 12.69
N CYS A 43 -4.64 -3.80 12.56
CA CYS A 43 -4.81 -5.25 12.61
C CYS A 43 -5.46 -5.71 13.92
N ASP A 44 -5.01 -5.16 15.04
CA ASP A 44 -5.54 -5.47 16.36
C ASP A 44 -6.98 -4.94 16.53
N ARG A 45 -7.24 -3.69 16.11
CA ARG A 45 -8.55 -3.07 16.20
C ARG A 45 -9.62 -3.79 15.37
N PHE A 46 -9.28 -4.16 14.14
CA PHE A 46 -10.23 -4.79 13.20
C PHE A 46 -10.19 -6.31 13.22
N GLN A 47 -9.35 -6.91 14.06
CA GLN A 47 -9.17 -8.36 14.20
C GLN A 47 -8.85 -9.04 12.84
N LEU A 48 -8.00 -8.39 12.05
CA LEU A 48 -7.55 -8.87 10.75
C LEU A 48 -6.02 -8.92 10.71
N PRO A 49 -5.41 -10.05 10.33
CA PRO A 49 -3.99 -10.10 10.00
C PRO A 49 -3.63 -9.09 8.90
N ASP A 50 -2.41 -8.54 8.93
CA ASP A 50 -1.93 -7.52 7.98
C ASP A 50 -2.24 -7.86 6.51
N ALA A 51 -1.95 -9.09 6.10
CA ALA A 51 -2.19 -9.51 4.73
C ALA A 51 -3.68 -9.55 4.34
N GLU A 52 -4.56 -9.93 5.28
CA GLU A 52 -6.01 -9.93 5.06
C GLU A 52 -6.56 -8.50 5.04
N LEU A 53 -6.10 -7.63 5.96
CA LEU A 53 -6.47 -6.22 6.00
C LEU A 53 -6.10 -5.52 4.69
N ARG A 54 -4.85 -5.67 4.24
CA ARG A 54 -4.37 -5.11 2.96
C ARG A 54 -5.13 -5.65 1.76
N CYS A 55 -5.44 -6.94 1.74
CA CYS A 55 -6.24 -7.53 0.67
C CYS A 55 -7.67 -6.98 0.66
N LEU A 56 -8.31 -6.83 1.83
CA LEU A 56 -9.66 -6.27 1.93
C LEU A 56 -9.72 -4.82 1.43
N MET A 57 -8.68 -4.03 1.70
CA MET A 57 -8.59 -2.64 1.23
C MET A 57 -8.50 -2.50 -0.29
N LEU A 58 -8.02 -3.51 -1.03
CA LEU A 58 -8.00 -3.49 -2.50
C LEU A 58 -9.40 -3.38 -3.12
N PHE A 59 -10.42 -3.88 -2.44
CA PHE A 59 -11.82 -3.78 -2.89
C PHE A 59 -12.41 -2.37 -2.76
N GLY A 60 -11.70 -1.42 -2.16
CA GLY A 60 -12.09 -0.01 -2.16
C GLY A 60 -11.99 0.65 -3.54
N GLU A 61 -11.13 0.11 -4.41
CA GLU A 61 -10.88 0.63 -5.76
C GLU A 61 -11.61 -0.18 -6.84
N GLU A 62 -11.87 -1.46 -6.59
CA GLU A 62 -12.40 -2.39 -7.59
C GLU A 62 -13.52 -3.26 -7.01
N ARG A 63 -14.65 -3.29 -7.70
CA ARG A 63 -15.81 -4.09 -7.30
C ARG A 63 -15.53 -5.59 -7.31
N TYR A 64 -14.70 -6.04 -8.26
CA TYR A 64 -14.34 -7.44 -8.46
C TYR A 64 -12.83 -7.58 -8.61
N LEU A 65 -12.26 -8.58 -7.97
CA LEU A 65 -10.85 -8.92 -8.07
C LEU A 65 -10.67 -10.38 -8.44
N THR A 66 -9.60 -10.69 -9.19
CA THR A 66 -9.13 -12.06 -9.39
C THR A 66 -7.99 -12.38 -8.43
N ALA A 67 -7.76 -13.64 -8.13
CA ALA A 67 -6.59 -14.06 -7.34
C ALA A 67 -5.26 -13.62 -7.99
N LYS A 68 -5.19 -13.58 -9.33
CA LYS A 68 -4.03 -13.07 -10.08
C LYS A 68 -3.87 -11.56 -9.89
N GLY A 69 -4.96 -10.80 -9.95
CA GLY A 69 -4.94 -9.35 -9.70
C GLY A 69 -4.47 -9.01 -8.28
N ILE A 70 -4.97 -9.75 -7.27
CA ILE A 70 -4.53 -9.60 -5.87
C ILE A 70 -3.03 -9.92 -5.74
N ALA A 71 -2.55 -11.02 -6.35
CA ALA A 71 -1.13 -11.39 -6.32
C ALA A 71 -0.24 -10.27 -6.86
N LEU A 72 -0.63 -9.67 -7.98
CA LEU A 72 0.08 -8.57 -8.61
C LEU A 72 0.07 -7.31 -7.73
N LYS A 73 -1.11 -6.87 -7.28
CA LYS A 73 -1.27 -5.65 -6.46
C LYS A 73 -0.56 -5.74 -5.10
N MET A 74 -0.57 -6.91 -4.47
CA MET A 74 0.07 -7.14 -3.19
C MET A 74 1.56 -7.53 -3.31
N ASN A 75 2.04 -7.79 -4.51
CA ASN A 75 3.39 -8.32 -4.79
C ASN A 75 3.68 -9.59 -3.97
N VAL A 76 2.78 -10.56 -4.05
CA VAL A 76 2.91 -11.85 -3.35
C VAL A 76 2.67 -13.04 -4.28
N VAL A 77 3.22 -14.20 -3.94
CA VAL A 77 3.03 -15.44 -4.71
C VAL A 77 1.59 -15.96 -4.59
N LYS A 78 1.12 -16.64 -5.63
CA LYS A 78 -0.26 -17.18 -5.73
C LYS A 78 -0.68 -18.04 -4.54
N SER A 79 0.23 -18.86 -4.00
CA SER A 79 -0.06 -19.71 -2.83
C SER A 79 -0.38 -18.91 -1.57
N ARG A 80 0.24 -17.74 -1.40
CA ARG A 80 -0.06 -16.82 -0.31
C ARG A 80 -1.42 -16.16 -0.48
N VAL A 81 -1.76 -15.77 -1.72
CA VAL A 81 -3.08 -15.20 -2.04
C VAL A 81 -4.20 -16.17 -1.65
N SER A 82 -4.05 -17.48 -1.99
CA SER A 82 -5.06 -18.48 -1.63
C SER A 82 -5.34 -18.50 -0.13
N LYS A 83 -4.29 -18.48 0.72
CA LYS A 83 -4.45 -18.45 2.18
C LYS A 83 -5.14 -17.18 2.67
N ILE A 84 -4.80 -16.02 2.11
CA ILE A 84 -5.42 -14.73 2.45
C ILE A 84 -6.90 -14.73 2.09
N VAL A 85 -7.22 -15.15 0.86
CA VAL A 85 -8.59 -15.23 0.35
C VAL A 85 -9.42 -16.20 1.18
N ASP A 86 -8.90 -17.39 1.49
CA ASP A 86 -9.60 -18.37 2.31
C ASP A 86 -9.85 -17.85 3.74
N GLY A 87 -8.91 -17.10 4.30
CA GLY A 87 -9.09 -16.42 5.60
C GLY A 87 -10.23 -15.39 5.57
N LEU A 88 -10.28 -14.55 4.53
CA LEU A 88 -11.36 -13.55 4.36
C LEU A 88 -12.72 -14.20 4.07
N ILE A 89 -12.77 -15.30 3.30
CA ILE A 89 -14.01 -16.07 3.05
C ILE A 89 -14.51 -16.69 4.36
N LYS A 90 -13.61 -17.29 5.14
CA LYS A 90 -13.95 -17.88 6.46
C LYS A 90 -14.54 -16.83 7.40
N LYS A 91 -14.07 -15.60 7.34
CA LYS A 91 -14.61 -14.45 8.08
C LYS A 91 -15.87 -13.84 7.44
N LYS A 92 -16.34 -14.38 6.32
CA LYS A 92 -17.50 -13.92 5.55
C LYS A 92 -17.37 -12.46 5.06
N LEU A 93 -16.15 -11.99 4.84
CA LEU A 93 -15.89 -10.62 4.36
C LEU A 93 -15.89 -10.55 2.83
N ILE A 94 -15.46 -11.62 2.17
CA ILE A 94 -15.50 -11.75 0.71
C ILE A 94 -16.17 -13.07 0.30
N GLN A 95 -16.58 -13.13 -0.95
CA GLN A 95 -17.18 -14.31 -1.56
C GLN A 95 -16.61 -14.56 -2.95
N ARG A 96 -16.67 -15.81 -3.40
CA ARG A 96 -16.36 -16.20 -4.77
C ARG A 96 -17.63 -16.14 -5.61
N ILE A 97 -17.53 -15.51 -6.76
CA ILE A 97 -18.58 -15.52 -7.77
C ILE A 97 -18.01 -16.03 -9.09
N LYS A 98 -18.85 -16.64 -9.91
CA LYS A 98 -18.48 -17.03 -11.27
C LYS A 98 -18.56 -15.79 -12.16
N ASP A 99 -17.57 -15.65 -13.04
CA ASP A 99 -17.66 -14.63 -14.08
C ASP A 99 -18.83 -14.98 -15.01
N PRO A 100 -19.74 -14.01 -15.29
CA PRO A 100 -20.87 -14.27 -16.20
C PRO A 100 -20.45 -14.59 -17.63
N GLU A 101 -19.30 -14.08 -18.08
CA GLU A 101 -18.79 -14.23 -19.44
C GLU A 101 -17.86 -15.44 -19.59
N ASP A 102 -17.09 -15.78 -18.56
CA ASP A 102 -16.21 -16.94 -18.54
C ASP A 102 -16.27 -17.66 -17.19
N SER A 103 -17.04 -18.76 -17.15
CA SER A 103 -17.21 -19.60 -15.96
C SER A 103 -15.90 -20.23 -15.41
N ARG A 104 -14.80 -20.17 -16.18
CA ARG A 104 -13.46 -20.63 -15.74
C ARG A 104 -12.78 -19.60 -14.84
N VAL A 105 -13.22 -18.33 -14.89
CA VAL A 105 -12.69 -17.25 -14.08
C VAL A 105 -13.49 -17.15 -12.79
N SER A 106 -12.79 -17.27 -11.65
CA SER A 106 -13.36 -17.04 -10.33
C SER A 106 -13.07 -15.59 -9.92
N LEU A 107 -14.13 -14.81 -9.82
CA LEU A 107 -14.09 -13.47 -9.30
C LEU A 107 -14.30 -13.47 -7.77
N LEU A 108 -13.72 -12.50 -7.11
CA LEU A 108 -13.88 -12.24 -5.69
C LEU A 108 -14.61 -10.90 -5.53
N SER A 109 -15.57 -10.84 -4.64
CA SER A 109 -16.29 -9.60 -4.29
C SER A 109 -16.49 -9.50 -2.80
N LEU A 110 -16.73 -8.28 -2.31
CA LEU A 110 -17.18 -8.08 -0.94
C LEU A 110 -18.54 -8.72 -0.72
N THR A 111 -18.75 -9.20 0.50
CA THR A 111 -20.10 -9.44 1.04
C THR A 111 -20.65 -8.13 1.63
N PRO A 112 -21.94 -8.04 2.00
CA PRO A 112 -22.44 -6.90 2.75
C PRO A 112 -21.64 -6.64 4.04
N VAL A 113 -21.29 -7.68 4.80
CA VAL A 113 -20.47 -7.59 6.03
C VAL A 113 -19.05 -7.11 5.69
N GLY A 114 -18.48 -7.59 4.59
CA GLY A 114 -17.16 -7.12 4.11
C GLY A 114 -17.18 -5.65 3.71
N SER A 115 -18.26 -5.20 3.08
CA SER A 115 -18.43 -3.80 2.71
C SER A 115 -18.53 -2.88 3.95
N GLU A 116 -19.32 -3.29 4.95
CA GLU A 116 -19.39 -2.57 6.22
C GLU A 116 -18.04 -2.50 6.91
N LYS A 117 -17.32 -3.64 6.98
CA LYS A 117 -15.97 -3.70 7.57
C LYS A 117 -14.98 -2.80 6.85
N LEU A 118 -15.00 -2.79 5.51
CA LEU A 118 -14.15 -1.90 4.71
C LEU A 118 -14.48 -0.43 4.96
N ASN A 119 -15.77 -0.07 5.08
CA ASN A 119 -16.18 1.29 5.41
C ASN A 119 -15.69 1.71 6.81
N GLU A 120 -15.78 0.84 7.83
CA GLU A 120 -15.22 1.11 9.16
C GLU A 120 -13.72 1.38 9.11
N ILE A 121 -12.98 0.59 8.33
CA ILE A 121 -11.53 0.77 8.14
C ILE A 121 -11.24 2.10 7.45
N ASN A 122 -11.98 2.44 6.41
CA ASN A 122 -11.79 3.68 5.66
C ASN A 122 -12.11 4.92 6.50
N GLU A 123 -13.19 4.91 7.28
CA GLU A 123 -13.50 6.03 8.18
C GLU A 123 -12.42 6.18 9.27
N PHE A 124 -11.95 5.08 9.85
CA PHE A 124 -10.84 5.15 10.79
C PHE A 124 -9.58 5.77 10.16
N LEU A 125 -9.21 5.35 8.94
CA LEU A 125 -8.06 5.91 8.23
C LEU A 125 -8.24 7.39 7.92
N LYS A 126 -9.42 7.78 7.49
CA LYS A 126 -9.78 9.17 7.22
C LYS A 126 -9.62 10.03 8.48
N ASP A 127 -10.11 9.55 9.62
CA ASP A 127 -9.98 10.25 10.90
C ASP A 127 -8.51 10.40 11.31
N VAL A 128 -7.71 9.33 11.21
CA VAL A 128 -6.27 9.37 11.53
C VAL A 128 -5.55 10.38 10.64
N HIS A 129 -5.78 10.33 9.32
CA HIS A 129 -5.13 11.26 8.40
C HIS A 129 -5.62 12.70 8.59
N TYR A 130 -6.89 12.89 8.90
CA TYR A 130 -7.43 14.20 9.25
C TYR A 130 -6.74 14.77 10.49
N GLN A 131 -6.56 13.98 11.56
CA GLN A 131 -5.86 14.41 12.77
C GLN A 131 -4.40 14.78 12.49
N VAL A 132 -3.70 14.03 11.64
CA VAL A 132 -2.33 14.38 11.21
C VAL A 132 -2.32 15.73 10.49
N LEU A 133 -3.24 15.95 9.56
CA LEU A 133 -3.33 17.22 8.83
C LEU A 133 -3.75 18.40 9.72
N CYS A 134 -4.45 18.17 10.82
CA CYS A 134 -4.78 19.20 11.79
C CYS A 134 -3.56 19.71 12.58
N GLN A 135 -2.47 18.94 12.66
CA GLN A 135 -1.25 19.35 13.35
C GLN A 135 -0.39 20.36 12.57
N ILE A 136 -0.73 20.62 11.32
CA ILE A 136 0.03 21.50 10.42
C ILE A 136 -0.86 22.60 9.84
N THR A 137 -0.26 23.76 9.57
CA THR A 137 -0.99 24.92 9.02
C THR A 137 -1.50 24.66 7.60
N PRO A 138 -2.50 25.40 7.10
CA PRO A 138 -3.01 25.24 5.73
C PRO A 138 -1.92 25.37 4.67
N GLU A 139 -0.96 26.30 4.86
CA GLU A 139 0.17 26.52 3.96
C GLU A 139 1.11 25.32 3.95
N GLN A 140 1.41 24.79 5.15
CA GLN A 140 2.23 23.58 5.30
C GLN A 140 1.55 22.34 4.68
N ARG A 141 0.22 22.20 4.81
CA ARG A 141 -0.52 21.09 4.17
C ARG A 141 -0.31 21.09 2.66
N LYS A 142 -0.45 22.26 2.01
CA LYS A 142 -0.23 22.40 0.57
C LYS A 142 1.19 22.01 0.18
N ALA A 143 2.18 22.50 0.92
CA ALA A 143 3.59 22.18 0.68
C ALA A 143 3.89 20.69 0.86
N VAL A 144 3.38 20.06 1.94
CA VAL A 144 3.56 18.63 2.21
C VAL A 144 2.95 17.79 1.08
N LEU A 145 1.73 18.07 0.65
CA LEU A 145 1.08 17.31 -0.43
C LEU A 145 1.86 17.41 -1.74
N THR A 146 2.28 18.63 -2.13
CA THR A 146 3.09 18.83 -3.34
C THR A 146 4.43 18.10 -3.26
N ASN A 147 5.13 18.19 -2.12
CA ASN A 147 6.42 17.54 -1.93
C ASN A 147 6.33 16.01 -1.89
N LEU A 148 5.24 15.46 -1.34
CA LEU A 148 4.98 14.02 -1.37
C LEU A 148 4.70 13.50 -2.78
N ASP A 149 4.00 14.28 -3.62
CA ASP A 149 3.80 13.91 -5.03
C ASP A 149 5.12 13.90 -5.81
N ILE A 150 5.99 14.89 -5.60
CA ILE A 150 7.33 14.93 -6.19
C ILE A 150 8.16 13.73 -5.72
N LEU A 151 8.16 13.46 -4.43
CA LEU A 151 8.89 12.32 -3.85
C LEU A 151 8.40 10.99 -4.42
N LYS A 152 7.08 10.79 -4.50
CA LYS A 152 6.47 9.61 -5.08
C LYS A 152 6.93 9.41 -6.52
N ALA A 153 6.83 10.43 -7.38
CA ALA A 153 7.24 10.36 -8.77
C ALA A 153 8.73 10.02 -8.92
N SER A 154 9.60 10.61 -8.06
CA SER A 154 11.03 10.34 -8.06
C SER A 154 11.35 8.89 -7.65
N MET A 155 10.65 8.36 -6.65
CA MET A 155 10.82 6.96 -6.22
C MET A 155 10.29 5.97 -7.27
N GLU A 156 9.21 6.28 -7.97
CA GLU A 156 8.68 5.47 -9.08
C GLU A 156 9.68 5.41 -10.23
N ALA A 157 10.27 6.54 -10.63
CA ALA A 157 11.29 6.60 -11.68
C ALA A 157 12.52 5.76 -11.34
N VAL A 158 13.03 5.85 -10.10
CA VAL A 158 14.17 5.03 -9.65
C VAL A 158 13.80 3.54 -9.63
N LYS A 159 12.59 3.19 -9.21
CA LYS A 159 12.12 1.80 -9.21
C LYS A 159 12.11 1.18 -10.61
N GLU A 160 11.71 1.95 -11.63
CA GLU A 160 11.73 1.49 -13.04
C GLU A 160 13.14 1.19 -13.54
N MET A 161 14.16 1.89 -13.03
CA MET A 161 15.56 1.63 -13.36
C MET A 161 16.15 0.40 -12.64
N MET A 162 15.47 -0.16 -11.65
CA MET A 162 15.92 -1.33 -10.88
C MET A 162 15.41 -2.67 -11.45
N VAL A 163 14.63 -2.66 -12.53
CA VAL A 163 14.00 -3.86 -13.13
C VAL A 163 14.81 -4.36 -14.32
#